data_bd8bd4adfb4e76df80c7a23fd5b4afe9
#
_entry.id   bd8bd4adfb4e76df80c7a23fd5b4afe9
#
_cell.length_a   1.000
_cell.length_b   1.000
_cell.length_c   1.000
_cell.angle_alpha   90.00
_cell.angle_beta   90.00
_cell.angle_gamma   90.00
#
_symmetry.space_group_name_H-M   'P 1'
#
loop_
_entity.id
_entity.type
_entity.pdbx_description
1 polymer ?
#
loop_
_entity_poly.entity_id
_entity_poly.type
_entity_poly.pdbx_seq_one_letter_code
_entity_poly.pdbx_strand_id
1 'polypeptide(L)'
;MTRTLVKLYAFTGGVLLSTMLSCSRNEPIREADPKERTEQSKPNTEPINKPSTPSTSSTDNSSENTTIPTQVEIYKQIRAAADLVATRKSYIMSPNTRDNITFNFDEKAITYDKTKEIATVDLSVSWEARKYLLDWNTYKASITGKLYVTFSLRPNTYTFTFIPATCNDFASWLGKDKALAKLSGTIN
;
A
#
# COMPACT_ATOMS: atom_id res chain seq x y z
N MET A 1 -9.07 22.04 58.40
CA MET A 1 -10.14 22.55 57.52
C MET A 1 -9.51 23.21 56.30
N THR A 2 -9.42 22.52 55.23
CA THR A 2 -8.75 22.97 53.98
C THR A 2 -9.82 23.16 52.90
N ARG A 3 -10.05 24.45 52.52
CA ARG A 3 -11.05 24.78 51.48
C ARG A 3 -10.45 24.60 50.09
N THR A 4 -11.03 23.69 49.34
CA THR A 4 -10.71 23.47 47.91
C THR A 4 -11.48 24.49 47.05
N LEU A 5 -10.73 25.35 46.35
CA LEU A 5 -11.28 26.30 45.39
C LEU A 5 -11.41 25.61 44.03
N VAL A 6 -12.66 25.36 43.61
CA VAL A 6 -12.98 24.91 42.28
C VAL A 6 -13.08 26.12 41.35
N LYS A 7 -12.15 26.26 40.38
CA LYS A 7 -12.23 27.27 39.31
C LYS A 7 -13.09 26.72 38.18
N LEU A 8 -14.26 27.31 38.04
CA LEU A 8 -15.19 27.07 36.92
C LEU A 8 -14.71 27.91 35.72
N TYR A 9 -14.26 27.31 34.65
CA TYR A 9 -14.04 28.00 33.38
C TYR A 9 -15.28 27.88 32.50
N ALA A 10 -15.94 29.02 32.30
CA ALA A 10 -17.01 29.15 31.32
C ALA A 10 -16.39 29.24 29.91
N PHE A 11 -16.69 28.26 29.08
CA PHE A 11 -16.37 28.30 27.65
C PHE A 11 -17.52 28.98 26.91
N THR A 12 -17.28 30.19 26.44
CA THR A 12 -18.15 30.89 25.48
C THR A 12 -17.86 30.33 24.08
N GLY A 13 -18.83 29.63 23.52
CA GLY A 13 -18.76 29.10 22.17
C GLY A 13 -18.89 30.21 21.13
N GLY A 14 -17.86 30.37 20.32
CA GLY A 14 -17.90 31.11 19.06
C GLY A 14 -18.20 30.19 17.90
N VAL A 15 -19.40 30.25 17.33
CA VAL A 15 -19.78 29.59 16.10
C VAL A 15 -19.23 30.42 14.94
N LEU A 16 -18.17 29.95 14.29
CA LEU A 16 -17.69 30.49 13.03
C LEU A 16 -18.34 29.70 11.86
N LEU A 17 -19.31 30.35 11.24
CA LEU A 17 -19.96 29.86 10.02
C LEU A 17 -19.00 30.12 8.85
N SER A 18 -18.29 29.10 8.37
CA SER A 18 -17.47 29.16 7.15
C SER A 18 -18.32 28.77 5.95
N THR A 19 -18.71 29.80 5.17
CA THR A 19 -19.34 29.61 3.86
C THR A 19 -18.34 29.07 2.86
N MET A 20 -18.59 27.85 2.37
CA MET A 20 -17.89 27.24 1.25
C MET A 20 -18.31 27.90 -0.06
N LEU A 21 -17.43 28.72 -0.65
CA LEU A 21 -17.58 29.11 -2.07
C LEU A 21 -17.12 27.92 -2.93
N SER A 22 -18.12 27.29 -3.55
CA SER A 22 -17.92 26.31 -4.61
C SER A 22 -17.62 27.05 -5.92
N CYS A 23 -16.37 27.08 -6.37
CA CYS A 23 -16.02 27.45 -7.73
C CYS A 23 -16.09 26.22 -8.65
N SER A 24 -17.23 26.07 -9.30
CA SER A 24 -17.39 25.17 -10.44
C SER A 24 -16.76 25.83 -11.67
N ARG A 25 -15.67 25.25 -12.15
CA ARG A 25 -15.04 25.65 -13.42
C ARG A 25 -15.39 24.59 -14.47
N ASN A 26 -16.40 24.90 -15.27
CA ASN A 26 -16.71 24.19 -16.48
C ASN A 26 -15.67 24.56 -17.55
N GLU A 27 -14.87 23.62 -18.00
CA GLU A 27 -14.12 23.75 -19.24
C GLU A 27 -14.85 22.98 -20.34
N PRO A 28 -15.00 23.57 -21.53
CA PRO A 28 -15.73 22.96 -22.63
C PRO A 28 -14.90 21.90 -23.36
N ILE A 29 -15.57 20.79 -23.61
CA ILE A 29 -15.09 19.69 -24.44
C ILE A 29 -14.91 20.22 -25.87
N ARG A 30 -13.70 20.15 -26.40
CA ARG A 30 -13.45 20.31 -27.84
C ARG A 30 -13.59 18.96 -28.51
N GLU A 31 -14.68 18.82 -29.24
CA GLU A 31 -14.81 17.87 -30.35
C GLU A 31 -13.73 18.15 -31.40
N ALA A 32 -13.01 17.13 -31.79
CA ALA A 32 -12.22 17.13 -33.02
C ALA A 32 -12.71 15.98 -33.90
N ASP A 33 -13.22 16.38 -35.02
CA ASP A 33 -13.78 15.66 -36.15
C ASP A 33 -12.85 14.63 -36.77
N PRO A 34 -13.39 13.53 -37.34
CA PRO A 34 -12.62 12.49 -38.02
C PRO A 34 -12.35 12.87 -39.45
N LYS A 35 -11.11 12.85 -39.89
CA LYS A 35 -10.76 12.82 -41.32
C LYS A 35 -10.35 11.42 -41.75
N GLU A 36 -11.28 10.83 -42.41
CA GLU A 36 -11.21 9.82 -43.46
C GLU A 36 -10.04 10.06 -44.43
N ARG A 37 -9.26 9.04 -44.71
CA ARG A 37 -8.53 8.92 -45.97
C ARG A 37 -8.33 7.45 -46.33
N THR A 38 -9.11 7.12 -47.32
CA THR A 38 -9.21 5.93 -48.18
C THR A 38 -7.96 5.73 -49.05
N GLU A 39 -7.85 4.49 -49.56
CA GLU A 39 -7.20 3.97 -50.79
C GLU A 39 -5.77 3.46 -50.61
N GLN A 40 -5.58 2.23 -50.87
CA GLN A 40 -5.70 1.32 -52.02
C GLN A 40 -4.31 0.88 -52.48
N SER A 41 -4.00 -0.42 -52.39
CA SER A 41 -3.51 -1.23 -53.52
C SER A 41 -3.19 -2.67 -53.13
N LYS A 42 -3.84 -3.60 -53.79
CA LYS A 42 -3.53 -5.03 -54.02
C LYS A 42 -2.61 -5.16 -55.23
N PRO A 43 -2.23 -6.34 -55.71
CA PRO A 43 -1.70 -7.59 -55.11
C PRO A 43 -0.41 -8.07 -55.76
N ASN A 44 0.28 -9.11 -55.22
CA ASN A 44 1.03 -10.04 -56.09
C ASN A 44 1.26 -11.41 -55.45
N THR A 45 0.68 -12.34 -56.04
CA THR A 45 0.84 -13.73 -56.52
C THR A 45 1.96 -14.59 -55.94
N GLU A 46 1.53 -15.81 -55.53
CA GLU A 46 2.24 -17.07 -55.25
C GLU A 46 3.25 -17.50 -56.32
N PRO A 47 4.08 -18.59 -56.12
CA PRO A 47 3.63 -19.93 -55.78
C PRO A 47 4.58 -20.85 -54.92
N ILE A 48 3.94 -21.75 -54.21
CA ILE A 48 4.20 -23.21 -54.02
C ILE A 48 5.66 -23.71 -53.92
N ASN A 49 5.96 -24.31 -52.73
CA ASN A 49 6.56 -25.67 -52.67
C ASN A 49 6.37 -26.29 -51.28
N LYS A 50 5.66 -27.42 -51.26
CA LYS A 50 5.62 -28.43 -50.20
C LYS A 50 6.69 -29.49 -50.57
N PRO A 51 7.41 -30.20 -49.65
CA PRO A 51 6.79 -31.27 -48.89
C PRO A 51 7.34 -31.61 -47.50
N SER A 52 6.55 -32.40 -46.83
CA SER A 52 6.85 -33.47 -45.86
C SER A 52 7.06 -33.14 -44.39
N THR A 53 6.04 -33.57 -43.67
CA THR A 53 5.93 -33.96 -42.26
C THR A 53 7.09 -34.89 -41.79
N PRO A 54 7.47 -34.83 -40.49
CA PRO A 54 6.84 -35.78 -39.58
C PRO A 54 6.28 -35.16 -38.30
N SER A 55 5.16 -35.72 -37.93
CA SER A 55 4.48 -35.56 -36.65
C SER A 55 5.42 -35.84 -35.48
N THR A 56 5.60 -34.85 -34.64
CA THR A 56 6.00 -35.10 -33.27
C THR A 56 4.92 -34.47 -32.41
N SER A 57 4.13 -35.33 -31.81
CA SER A 57 3.16 -35.02 -30.78
C SER A 57 3.89 -34.38 -29.59
N SER A 58 3.91 -33.07 -29.55
CA SER A 58 4.24 -32.37 -28.34
C SER A 58 2.97 -32.33 -27.51
N THR A 59 2.87 -33.24 -26.58
CA THR A 59 1.95 -33.17 -25.45
C THR A 59 2.27 -31.87 -24.73
N ASP A 60 1.41 -30.87 -24.92
CA ASP A 60 1.37 -29.67 -24.09
C ASP A 60 0.98 -30.10 -22.67
N ASN A 61 1.96 -30.59 -21.93
CA ASN A 61 1.94 -30.52 -20.49
C ASN A 61 2.19 -29.06 -20.13
N SER A 62 1.13 -28.22 -20.13
CA SER A 62 1.08 -26.99 -19.37
C SER A 62 1.03 -27.37 -17.88
N SER A 63 2.14 -27.94 -17.40
CA SER A 63 2.48 -27.97 -16.01
C SER A 63 2.63 -26.51 -15.60
N GLU A 64 1.64 -25.96 -14.91
CA GLU A 64 1.77 -24.73 -14.15
C GLU A 64 2.97 -24.91 -13.22
N ASN A 65 4.11 -24.42 -13.67
CA ASN A 65 5.36 -24.48 -12.94
C ASN A 65 5.23 -23.44 -11.82
N THR A 66 4.57 -23.83 -10.73
CA THR A 66 4.47 -23.05 -9.50
C THR A 66 5.88 -22.93 -8.92
N THR A 67 6.66 -22.01 -9.46
CA THR A 67 8.03 -21.78 -9.03
C THR A 67 7.99 -21.28 -7.59
N ILE A 68 8.44 -22.10 -6.64
CA ILE A 68 8.56 -21.69 -5.23
C ILE A 68 9.47 -20.46 -5.18
N PRO A 69 9.03 -19.35 -4.57
CA PRO A 69 9.83 -18.13 -4.50
C PRO A 69 11.14 -18.37 -3.77
N THR A 70 12.20 -17.75 -4.24
CA THR A 70 13.51 -17.82 -3.58
C THR A 70 13.49 -17.04 -2.27
N GLN A 71 14.39 -17.38 -1.34
CA GLN A 71 14.52 -16.63 -0.08
C GLN A 71 14.80 -15.14 -0.32
N VAL A 72 15.57 -14.82 -1.36
CA VAL A 72 15.87 -13.43 -1.75
C VAL A 72 14.61 -12.71 -2.22
N GLU A 73 13.76 -13.38 -2.96
CA GLU A 73 12.49 -12.81 -3.42
C GLU A 73 11.52 -12.60 -2.27
N ILE A 74 11.38 -13.58 -1.38
CA ILE A 74 10.56 -13.46 -0.17
C ILE A 74 11.00 -12.23 0.64
N TYR A 75 12.31 -12.10 0.91
CA TYR A 75 12.86 -10.95 1.62
C TYR A 75 12.56 -9.63 0.92
N LYS A 76 12.77 -9.56 -0.40
CA LYS A 76 12.49 -8.36 -1.20
C LYS A 76 11.03 -7.92 -1.08
N GLN A 77 10.08 -8.86 -1.17
CA GLN A 77 8.65 -8.54 -1.10
C GLN A 77 8.23 -8.16 0.33
N ILE A 78 8.76 -8.82 1.37
CA ILE A 78 8.53 -8.43 2.77
C ILE A 78 9.03 -7.00 3.01
N ARG A 79 10.22 -6.67 2.54
CA ARG A 79 10.79 -5.32 2.69
C ARG A 79 9.94 -4.25 1.99
N ALA A 80 9.50 -4.51 0.76
CA ALA A 80 8.62 -3.61 0.02
C ALA A 80 7.26 -3.42 0.74
N ALA A 81 6.67 -4.51 1.24
CA ALA A 81 5.44 -4.45 2.03
C ALA A 81 5.64 -3.65 3.33
N ALA A 82 6.75 -3.86 4.04
CA ALA A 82 7.06 -3.14 5.28
C ALA A 82 7.20 -1.63 5.07
N ASP A 83 7.84 -1.22 3.96
CA ASP A 83 7.96 0.19 3.57
C ASP A 83 6.57 0.80 3.28
N LEU A 84 5.73 0.11 2.52
CA LEU A 84 4.35 0.53 2.26
C LEU A 84 3.51 0.64 3.54
N VAL A 85 3.67 -0.29 4.48
CA VAL A 85 2.99 -0.24 5.79
C VAL A 85 3.45 0.97 6.58
N ALA A 86 4.76 1.20 6.69
CA ALA A 86 5.33 2.32 7.43
C ALA A 86 4.86 3.67 6.86
N THR A 87 4.95 3.84 5.54
CA THR A 87 4.52 5.03 4.83
C THR A 87 3.03 5.29 5.00
N ARG A 88 2.18 4.28 4.78
CA ARG A 88 0.71 4.45 4.85
C ARG A 88 0.23 4.66 6.29
N LYS A 89 0.78 3.92 7.28
CA LYS A 89 0.43 4.11 8.70
C LYS A 89 0.82 5.49 9.19
N SER A 90 2.03 5.95 8.92
CA SER A 90 2.46 7.29 9.30
C SER A 90 1.58 8.37 8.66
N TYR A 91 1.18 8.20 7.38
CA TYR A 91 0.26 9.13 6.69
C TYR A 91 -1.13 9.17 7.32
N ILE A 92 -1.73 7.99 7.60
CA ILE A 92 -3.06 7.89 8.21
C ILE A 92 -3.08 8.54 9.60
N MET A 93 -1.98 8.37 10.37
CA MET A 93 -1.89 8.82 11.75
C MET A 93 -1.45 10.28 11.88
N SER A 94 -0.58 10.74 10.99
CA SER A 94 0.07 12.06 11.06
C SER A 94 0.24 12.66 9.68
N PRO A 95 -0.84 13.07 8.99
CA PRO A 95 -0.77 13.48 7.57
C PRO A 95 0.10 14.72 7.33
N ASN A 96 0.21 15.62 8.31
CA ASN A 96 0.84 16.93 8.15
C ASN A 96 2.23 17.06 8.82
N THR A 97 2.58 16.18 9.74
CA THR A 97 3.76 16.35 10.60
C THR A 97 4.48 15.02 10.83
N ARG A 98 4.85 14.33 9.77
CA ARG A 98 5.54 13.05 9.88
C ARG A 98 6.95 13.15 9.32
N ASP A 99 7.91 12.68 10.11
CA ASP A 99 9.33 12.62 9.76
C ASP A 99 9.92 11.30 10.25
N ASN A 100 11.13 10.96 9.80
CA ASN A 100 11.91 9.81 10.26
C ASN A 100 11.12 8.49 10.26
N ILE A 101 10.40 8.24 9.13
CA ILE A 101 9.62 7.01 8.95
C ILE A 101 10.58 5.83 8.84
N THR A 102 10.44 4.84 9.73
CA THR A 102 11.29 3.66 9.75
C THR A 102 10.47 2.40 9.98
N PHE A 103 11.02 1.28 9.57
CA PHE A 103 10.51 -0.05 9.92
C PHE A 103 11.65 -0.98 10.30
N ASN A 104 11.34 -2.00 11.08
CA ASN A 104 12.27 -3.03 11.50
C ASN A 104 11.58 -4.39 11.59
N PHE A 105 12.26 -5.44 11.12
CA PHE A 105 11.89 -6.84 11.27
C PHE A 105 13.16 -7.70 11.31
N ASP A 106 13.07 -8.88 11.91
CA ASP A 106 14.15 -9.84 11.90
C ASP A 106 14.07 -10.73 10.66
N GLU A 107 15.08 -10.64 9.79
CA GLU A 107 15.17 -11.43 8.56
C GLU A 107 15.19 -12.94 8.82
N LYS A 108 15.77 -13.36 9.95
CA LYS A 108 15.86 -14.77 10.34
C LYS A 108 14.54 -15.33 10.88
N ALA A 109 13.63 -14.43 11.29
CA ALA A 109 12.30 -14.79 11.76
C ALA A 109 11.24 -14.86 10.64
N ILE A 110 11.63 -14.60 9.39
CA ILE A 110 10.72 -14.76 8.25
C ILE A 110 10.38 -16.23 8.09
N THR A 111 9.08 -16.54 8.10
CA THR A 111 8.54 -17.86 7.81
C THR A 111 7.78 -17.86 6.48
N TYR A 112 7.88 -18.96 5.72
CA TYR A 112 7.13 -19.13 4.47
C TYR A 112 6.34 -20.44 4.48
N ASP A 113 5.02 -20.30 4.43
CA ASP A 113 4.09 -21.43 4.27
C ASP A 113 3.91 -21.73 2.78
N LYS A 114 4.52 -22.83 2.31
CA LYS A 114 4.47 -23.26 0.90
C LYS A 114 3.06 -23.63 0.45
N THR A 115 2.21 -24.12 1.36
CA THR A 115 0.85 -24.55 1.01
C THR A 115 -0.08 -23.38 0.79
N LYS A 116 0.10 -22.32 1.56
CA LYS A 116 -0.71 -21.09 1.48
C LYS A 116 -0.05 -20.02 0.62
N GLU A 117 1.22 -20.23 0.25
CA GLU A 117 2.05 -19.25 -0.44
C GLU A 117 2.12 -17.90 0.31
N ILE A 118 2.28 -17.96 1.64
CA ILE A 118 2.30 -16.78 2.51
C ILE A 118 3.62 -16.72 3.27
N ALA A 119 4.31 -15.59 3.13
CA ALA A 119 5.40 -15.22 4.02
C ALA A 119 4.88 -14.40 5.20
N THR A 120 5.43 -14.64 6.40
CA THR A 120 5.00 -13.98 7.63
C THR A 120 6.21 -13.52 8.42
N VAL A 121 6.12 -12.31 9.01
CA VAL A 121 7.15 -11.75 9.91
C VAL A 121 6.51 -10.80 10.92
N ASP A 122 7.13 -10.66 12.09
CA ASP A 122 6.79 -9.60 13.04
C ASP A 122 7.43 -8.28 12.58
N LEU A 123 6.61 -7.24 12.46
CA LEU A 123 6.99 -5.94 11.94
C LEU A 123 6.78 -4.86 12.99
N SER A 124 7.78 -4.00 13.17
CA SER A 124 7.68 -2.75 13.92
C SER A 124 7.82 -1.58 12.95
N VAL A 125 6.88 -0.64 12.99
CA VAL A 125 6.94 0.61 12.23
C VAL A 125 6.96 1.78 13.19
N SER A 126 7.74 2.83 12.89
CA SER A 126 7.79 4.03 13.71
C SER A 126 8.03 5.28 12.86
N TRP A 127 7.58 6.41 13.37
CA TRP A 127 7.80 7.72 12.78
C TRP A 127 7.79 8.79 13.86
N GLU A 128 8.29 9.97 13.51
CA GLU A 128 8.20 11.15 14.35
C GLU A 128 7.06 12.04 13.88
N ALA A 129 6.31 12.59 14.82
CA ALA A 129 5.24 13.54 14.56
C ALA A 129 5.15 14.59 15.67
N ARG A 130 4.51 15.73 15.35
CA ARG A 130 4.23 16.78 16.33
C ARG A 130 2.89 16.55 16.98
N LYS A 131 2.78 16.90 18.24
CA LYS A 131 1.53 16.81 18.98
C LYS A 131 0.51 17.87 18.55
N TYR A 132 1.01 19.05 18.21
CA TYR A 132 0.22 20.17 17.69
C TYR A 132 0.98 20.82 16.53
N LEU A 133 0.27 21.51 15.62
CA LEU A 133 0.89 22.18 14.46
C LEU A 133 1.96 23.21 14.84
N LEU A 134 1.81 23.86 15.98
CA LEU A 134 2.75 24.86 16.51
C LEU A 134 3.73 24.28 17.55
N ASP A 135 3.69 22.97 17.79
CA ASP A 135 4.66 22.30 18.67
C ASP A 135 5.99 22.11 17.93
N TRP A 136 7.07 22.59 18.54
CA TRP A 136 8.43 22.41 18.02
C TRP A 136 9.00 21.02 18.36
N ASN A 137 8.41 20.33 19.35
CA ASN A 137 8.85 19.01 19.75
C ASN A 137 8.23 17.95 18.88
N THR A 138 9.05 16.99 18.47
CA THR A 138 8.61 15.77 17.82
C THR A 138 8.53 14.64 18.83
N TYR A 139 7.55 13.76 18.63
CA TYR A 139 7.33 12.59 19.47
C TYR A 139 7.34 11.34 18.58
N LYS A 140 7.95 10.28 19.07
CA LYS A 140 8.02 9.01 18.34
C LYS A 140 6.74 8.21 18.53
N ALA A 141 6.01 7.99 17.43
CA ALA A 141 4.93 7.01 17.36
C ALA A 141 5.48 5.66 16.90
N SER A 142 4.96 4.58 17.44
CA SER A 142 5.32 3.22 17.00
C SER A 142 4.14 2.26 17.07
N ILE A 143 4.11 1.31 16.13
CA ILE A 143 3.10 0.25 16.03
C ILE A 143 3.84 -1.05 15.74
N THR A 144 3.50 -2.14 16.45
CA THR A 144 4.02 -3.47 16.17
C THR A 144 2.88 -4.41 15.79
N GLY A 145 3.18 -5.43 14.99
CA GLY A 145 2.20 -6.41 14.56
C GLY A 145 2.78 -7.45 13.62
N LYS A 146 1.91 -8.26 13.00
CA LYS A 146 2.31 -9.27 12.01
C LYS A 146 2.07 -8.78 10.59
N LEU A 147 3.08 -8.93 9.76
CA LEU A 147 3.01 -8.70 8.32
C LEU A 147 2.90 -10.06 7.61
N TYR A 148 1.90 -10.17 6.75
CA TYR A 148 1.68 -11.30 5.85
C TYR A 148 1.85 -10.81 4.42
N VAL A 149 2.64 -11.53 3.61
CA VAL A 149 2.79 -11.28 2.18
C VAL A 149 2.38 -12.53 1.44
N THR A 150 1.36 -12.41 0.58
CA THR A 150 0.86 -13.51 -0.24
C THR A 150 1.49 -13.43 -1.61
N PHE A 151 2.08 -14.54 -2.05
CA PHE A 151 2.68 -14.72 -3.36
C PHE A 151 1.59 -15.21 -4.30
N SER A 152 1.11 -14.33 -5.19
CA SER A 152 0.07 -14.67 -6.14
C SER A 152 0.59 -15.60 -7.23
N LEU A 153 -0.28 -16.46 -7.78
CA LEU A 153 -0.01 -17.27 -8.99
C LEU A 153 0.29 -16.43 -10.23
N ARG A 154 -0.01 -15.14 -10.22
CA ARG A 154 0.32 -14.23 -11.32
C ARG A 154 1.73 -13.70 -11.14
N PRO A 155 2.61 -13.80 -12.15
CA PRO A 155 3.93 -13.22 -12.05
C PRO A 155 3.82 -11.72 -11.71
N ASN A 156 4.64 -11.29 -10.76
CA ASN A 156 4.81 -9.90 -10.32
C ASN A 156 3.63 -9.24 -9.58
N THR A 157 2.65 -10.00 -9.08
CA THR A 157 1.59 -9.42 -8.24
C THR A 157 1.61 -10.04 -6.86
N TYR A 158 1.91 -9.23 -5.85
CA TYR A 158 1.94 -9.64 -4.45
C TYR A 158 0.94 -8.80 -3.65
N THR A 159 0.32 -9.41 -2.66
CA THR A 159 -0.54 -8.67 -1.73
C THR A 159 0.02 -8.75 -0.32
N PHE A 160 -0.23 -7.73 0.48
CA PHE A 160 0.16 -7.73 1.86
C PHE A 160 -1.00 -7.43 2.79
N THR A 161 -0.89 -7.93 4.01
CA THR A 161 -1.77 -7.61 5.12
C THR A 161 -0.94 -7.40 6.36
N PHE A 162 -1.06 -6.24 6.98
CA PHE A 162 -0.49 -5.93 8.29
C PHE A 162 -1.60 -5.93 9.34
N ILE A 163 -1.43 -6.75 10.37
CA ILE A 163 -2.34 -6.85 11.51
C ILE A 163 -1.60 -6.28 12.73
N PRO A 164 -1.87 -5.02 13.11
CA PRO A 164 -1.29 -4.44 14.31
C PRO A 164 -1.70 -5.19 15.57
N ALA A 165 -0.78 -5.34 16.50
CA ALA A 165 -1.01 -5.94 17.82
C ALA A 165 -0.95 -4.89 18.94
N THR A 166 0.06 -4.00 18.87
CA THR A 166 0.27 -2.97 19.89
C THR A 166 0.68 -1.65 19.26
N CYS A 167 0.47 -0.56 19.99
CA CYS A 167 1.00 0.76 19.68
C CYS A 167 1.46 1.43 20.99
N ASN A 168 2.43 2.36 20.89
CA ASN A 168 2.84 3.15 22.04
C ASN A 168 1.83 4.25 22.39
N ASP A 169 2.05 4.91 23.55
CA ASP A 169 1.13 5.93 24.07
C ASP A 169 0.93 7.10 23.10
N PHE A 170 1.98 7.53 22.40
CA PHE A 170 1.86 8.62 21.45
C PHE A 170 1.07 8.22 20.20
N ALA A 171 1.29 7.03 19.65
CA ALA A 171 0.46 6.51 18.56
C ALA A 171 -1.00 6.30 19.00
N SER A 172 -1.22 5.85 20.25
CA SER A 172 -2.55 5.74 20.84
C SER A 172 -3.23 7.12 20.99
N TRP A 173 -2.48 8.15 21.40
CA TRP A 173 -2.97 9.52 21.48
C TRP A 173 -3.36 10.10 20.11
N LEU A 174 -2.58 9.81 19.05
CA LEU A 174 -2.91 10.19 17.67
C LEU A 174 -4.20 9.54 17.16
N GLY A 175 -4.56 8.37 17.69
CA GLY A 175 -5.79 7.63 17.35
C GLY A 175 -5.63 6.13 17.44
N LYS A 176 -5.92 5.56 18.60
CA LYS A 176 -5.76 4.12 18.89
C LYS A 176 -6.43 3.21 17.86
N ASP A 177 -7.66 3.52 17.48
CA ASP A 177 -8.43 2.70 16.52
C ASP A 177 -7.78 2.68 15.14
N LYS A 178 -7.26 3.82 14.68
CA LYS A 178 -6.52 3.93 13.41
C LYS A 178 -5.16 3.22 13.51
N ALA A 179 -4.47 3.32 14.65
CA ALA A 179 -3.20 2.66 14.89
C ALA A 179 -3.38 1.13 14.80
N LEU A 180 -4.39 0.59 15.45
CA LEU A 180 -4.68 -0.84 15.52
C LEU A 180 -5.55 -1.37 14.36
N ALA A 181 -6.01 -0.51 13.45
CA ALA A 181 -6.74 -0.95 12.26
C ALA A 181 -5.83 -1.78 11.33
N LYS A 182 -6.37 -2.87 10.81
CA LYS A 182 -5.74 -3.70 9.77
C LYS A 182 -5.42 -2.84 8.53
N LEU A 183 -4.27 -3.07 7.90
CA LEU A 183 -3.87 -2.45 6.65
C LEU A 183 -3.56 -3.52 5.61
N SER A 184 -4.14 -3.40 4.41
CA SER A 184 -3.87 -4.31 3.30
C SER A 184 -3.60 -3.53 2.02
N GLY A 185 -2.91 -4.17 1.07
CA GLY A 185 -2.61 -3.56 -0.21
C GLY A 185 -1.90 -4.51 -1.16
N THR A 186 -1.53 -3.96 -2.32
CA THR A 186 -0.79 -4.66 -3.37
C THR A 186 0.62 -4.08 -3.46
N ILE A 187 1.59 -4.94 -3.77
CA ILE A 187 2.98 -4.60 -4.09
C ILE A 187 3.11 -4.83 -5.61
N ASN A 188 3.52 -3.82 -6.32
CA ASN A 188 3.78 -3.85 -7.77
C ASN A 188 5.27 -3.86 -8.05
#